data_f1541d324c9fdd570c911fae771b0281
#
_entry.id   f1541d324c9fdd570c911fae771b0281
#
_cell.length_a   1.000
_cell.length_b   1.000
_cell.length_c   1.000
_cell.angle_alpha   90.00
_cell.angle_beta   90.00
_cell.angle_gamma   90.00
#
_symmetry.space_group_name_H-M   'P 1'
#
loop_
_entity.id
_entity.type
_entity.pdbx_description
1 polymer ?
#
loop_
_entity_poly.entity_id
_entity_poly.type
_entity_poly.pdbx_seq_one_letter_code
_entity_poly.pdbx_strand_id
1 'polypeptide(L)'
;VLTGLGVSANFTRQAIEQLPGPVTLAFQPYGADVERNVASARAKGHEVLLQTPMEPFDYPDNDPGPQTLLTSMAPDQNMDRLYWLMSRFQGYVGIVNYMGGRFTSTEQALAPVLREAAKRGLIYIDDGSSPRSLAPQIAGANNLPFAKAEIILDSVPSASHIDAALARLEAAARERGSVIGIASAAPASIERIAFWARAAENRGFVLVPISAVANKPKSS
;
A
#
# COMPACT_ATOMS: atom_id res chain seq x y z
N VAL A 1 -3.99 3.76 4.43
CA VAL A 1 -3.99 2.58 3.54
C VAL A 1 -4.11 1.33 4.39
N LEU A 2 -5.00 0.40 4.02
CA LEU A 2 -5.11 -0.92 4.66
C LEU A 2 -4.60 -1.99 3.69
N THR A 3 -3.66 -2.82 4.13
CA THR A 3 -2.98 -3.86 3.32
C THR A 3 -3.40 -5.27 3.73
N GLY A 4 -3.06 -6.28 2.91
CA GLY A 4 -3.28 -7.69 3.25
C GLY A 4 -4.69 -8.20 2.95
N LEU A 5 -5.45 -7.48 2.14
CA LEU A 5 -6.80 -7.90 1.74
C LEU A 5 -6.76 -8.96 0.64
N GLY A 6 -7.85 -9.70 0.51
CA GLY A 6 -7.99 -10.75 -0.51
C GLY A 6 -7.65 -12.16 -0.03
N VAL A 7 -6.90 -12.33 1.05
CA VAL A 7 -6.53 -13.67 1.58
C VAL A 7 -7.60 -14.19 2.55
N SER A 8 -7.94 -13.42 3.57
CA SER A 8 -9.04 -13.75 4.47
C SER A 8 -10.34 -13.15 3.96
N ALA A 9 -11.28 -13.98 3.54
CA ALA A 9 -12.60 -13.52 3.08
C ALA A 9 -13.35 -12.72 4.16
N ASN A 10 -13.21 -13.13 5.43
CA ASN A 10 -13.88 -12.46 6.55
C ASN A 10 -13.30 -11.06 6.80
N PHE A 11 -11.99 -10.93 6.90
CA PHE A 11 -11.34 -9.64 7.16
C PHE A 11 -11.48 -8.70 5.95
N THR A 12 -11.45 -9.24 4.73
CA THR A 12 -11.68 -8.48 3.51
C THR A 12 -13.09 -7.89 3.50
N ARG A 13 -14.10 -8.70 3.76
CA ARG A 13 -15.49 -8.22 3.87
C ARG A 13 -15.66 -7.18 4.98
N GLN A 14 -15.12 -7.46 6.17
CA GLN A 14 -15.18 -6.54 7.29
C GLN A 14 -14.56 -5.17 6.95
N ALA A 15 -13.38 -5.16 6.32
CA ALA A 15 -12.74 -3.92 5.90
C ALA A 15 -13.60 -3.13 4.91
N ILE A 16 -14.13 -3.80 3.87
CA ILE A 16 -14.96 -3.16 2.85
C ILE A 16 -16.27 -2.61 3.45
N GLU A 17 -16.84 -3.28 4.46
CA GLU A 17 -18.11 -2.88 5.07
C GLU A 17 -17.96 -1.78 6.12
N GLN A 18 -16.89 -1.79 6.91
CA GLN A 18 -16.75 -0.94 8.09
C GLN A 18 -15.94 0.32 7.85
N LEU A 19 -14.99 0.29 6.90
CA LEU A 19 -14.16 1.45 6.63
C LEU A 19 -14.85 2.44 5.69
N PRO A 20 -14.65 3.75 5.88
CA PRO A 20 -15.19 4.75 4.96
C PRO A 20 -14.43 4.75 3.62
N GLY A 21 -15.14 5.09 2.53
CA GLY A 21 -14.61 5.07 1.16
C GLY A 21 -13.23 5.72 0.95
N PRO A 22 -12.89 6.83 1.61
CA PRO A 22 -11.55 7.42 1.48
C PRO A 22 -10.39 6.56 1.99
N VAL A 23 -10.64 5.51 2.77
CA VAL A 23 -9.58 4.56 3.14
C VAL A 23 -9.23 3.70 1.93
N THR A 24 -8.02 3.82 1.44
CA THR A 24 -7.52 3.03 0.31
C THR A 24 -7.20 1.61 0.75
N LEU A 25 -7.62 0.62 -0.05
CA LEU A 25 -7.53 -0.81 0.24
C LEU A 25 -6.53 -1.50 -0.69
N ALA A 26 -5.51 -2.16 -0.13
CA ALA A 26 -4.49 -2.88 -0.89
C ALA A 26 -4.74 -4.39 -0.85
N PHE A 27 -4.90 -4.98 -2.02
CA PHE A 27 -5.22 -6.40 -2.18
C PHE A 27 -3.99 -7.21 -2.58
N GLN A 28 -3.83 -8.35 -1.93
CA GLN A 28 -2.87 -9.36 -2.37
C GLN A 28 -3.39 -10.08 -3.62
N PRO A 29 -2.50 -10.52 -4.52
CA PRO A 29 -2.89 -11.10 -5.81
C PRO A 29 -3.33 -12.57 -5.73
N TYR A 30 -3.41 -13.17 -4.54
CA TYR A 30 -3.52 -14.62 -4.36
C TYR A 30 -4.92 -15.13 -4.02
N GLY A 31 -5.85 -14.27 -3.65
CA GLY A 31 -7.19 -14.68 -3.22
C GLY A 31 -8.04 -15.24 -4.37
N ALA A 32 -8.79 -16.30 -4.11
CA ALA A 32 -9.68 -16.91 -5.11
C ALA A 32 -10.77 -15.95 -5.62
N ASP A 33 -11.27 -15.08 -4.72
CA ASP A 33 -12.36 -14.12 -5.00
C ASP A 33 -11.84 -12.67 -5.11
N VAL A 34 -10.55 -12.47 -5.37
CA VAL A 34 -9.94 -11.14 -5.30
C VAL A 34 -10.62 -10.15 -6.25
N GLU A 35 -10.95 -10.55 -7.46
CA GLU A 35 -11.59 -9.69 -8.45
C GLU A 35 -12.98 -9.22 -7.99
N ARG A 36 -13.80 -10.13 -7.44
CA ARG A 36 -15.11 -9.79 -6.87
C ARG A 36 -15.00 -8.86 -5.66
N ASN A 37 -14.03 -9.11 -4.79
CA ASN A 37 -13.80 -8.27 -3.62
C ASN A 37 -13.32 -6.86 -4.01
N VAL A 38 -12.46 -6.76 -5.01
CA VAL A 38 -12.02 -5.47 -5.57
C VAL A 38 -13.20 -4.72 -6.19
N ALA A 39 -14.06 -5.38 -6.97
CA ALA A 39 -15.26 -4.76 -7.51
C ALA A 39 -16.18 -4.24 -6.39
N SER A 40 -16.36 -5.01 -5.32
CA SER A 40 -17.14 -4.59 -4.15
C SER A 40 -16.52 -3.38 -3.44
N ALA A 41 -15.21 -3.36 -3.25
CA ALA A 41 -14.48 -2.24 -2.64
C ALA A 41 -14.65 -0.96 -3.49
N ARG A 42 -14.47 -1.07 -4.80
CA ARG A 42 -14.68 0.05 -5.73
C ARG A 42 -16.12 0.57 -5.71
N ALA A 43 -17.10 -0.33 -5.67
CA ALA A 43 -18.53 0.05 -5.58
C ALA A 43 -18.87 0.82 -4.28
N LYS A 44 -18.10 0.59 -3.22
CA LYS A 44 -18.20 1.34 -1.95
C LYS A 44 -17.34 2.61 -1.88
N GLY A 45 -16.70 2.98 -2.97
CA GLY A 45 -15.93 4.22 -3.09
C GLY A 45 -14.47 4.13 -2.64
N HIS A 46 -13.96 2.93 -2.34
CA HIS A 46 -12.56 2.76 -2.03
C HIS A 46 -11.68 2.83 -3.27
N GLU A 47 -10.57 3.53 -3.18
CA GLU A 47 -9.45 3.28 -4.09
C GLU A 47 -8.79 1.95 -3.74
N VAL A 48 -8.29 1.27 -4.77
CA VAL A 48 -7.66 -0.04 -4.63
C VAL A 48 -6.22 0.02 -5.10
N LEU A 49 -5.32 -0.66 -4.38
CA LEU A 49 -3.93 -0.88 -4.75
C LEU A 49 -3.68 -2.38 -4.96
N LEU A 50 -2.78 -2.70 -5.87
CA LEU A 50 -2.19 -4.04 -5.99
C LEU A 50 -0.99 -4.14 -5.03
N GLN A 51 -1.06 -5.06 -4.08
CA GLN A 51 0.04 -5.37 -3.19
C GLN A 51 1.04 -6.29 -3.89
N THR A 52 2.26 -5.81 -4.09
CA THR A 52 3.30 -6.48 -4.87
C THR A 52 4.36 -7.08 -3.95
N PRO A 53 4.50 -8.40 -3.87
CA PRO A 53 5.49 -9.06 -3.03
C PRO A 53 6.90 -8.82 -3.56
N MET A 54 7.78 -8.34 -2.70
CA MET A 54 9.16 -8.00 -3.03
C MET A 54 10.12 -8.57 -1.99
N GLU A 55 11.34 -8.90 -2.40
CA GLU A 55 12.37 -9.55 -1.59
C GLU A 55 12.75 -8.74 -0.34
N PRO A 56 12.53 -9.29 0.88
CA PRO A 56 13.07 -8.71 2.12
C PRO A 56 14.55 -9.07 2.30
N PHE A 57 15.20 -8.47 3.30
CA PHE A 57 16.62 -8.75 3.59
C PHE A 57 16.90 -10.17 4.06
N ASP A 58 15.92 -10.78 4.71
CA ASP A 58 15.96 -12.12 5.30
C ASP A 58 15.25 -13.20 4.46
N TYR A 59 15.07 -12.93 3.16
CA TYR A 59 14.62 -13.95 2.22
C TYR A 59 15.68 -15.07 2.11
N PRO A 60 15.30 -16.38 2.08
CA PRO A 60 13.93 -16.93 1.99
C PRO A 60 13.26 -17.22 3.35
N ASP A 61 13.88 -16.90 4.48
CA ASP A 61 13.31 -17.19 5.81
C ASP A 61 11.96 -16.46 6.00
N ASN A 62 11.85 -15.23 5.48
CA ASN A 62 10.61 -14.50 5.30
C ASN A 62 10.26 -14.41 3.81
N ASP A 63 9.40 -15.33 3.34
CA ASP A 63 8.95 -15.35 1.95
C ASP A 63 7.61 -14.61 1.80
N PRO A 64 7.55 -13.52 1.00
CA PRO A 64 6.29 -12.78 0.75
C PRO A 64 5.26 -13.57 -0.07
N GLY A 65 5.64 -14.69 -0.64
CA GLY A 65 4.76 -15.59 -1.37
C GLY A 65 5.16 -15.84 -2.83
N PRO A 66 4.32 -16.59 -3.56
CA PRO A 66 4.57 -16.90 -4.95
C PRO A 66 4.74 -15.64 -5.80
N GLN A 67 5.59 -15.69 -6.83
CA GLN A 67 5.85 -14.55 -7.73
C GLN A 67 6.50 -13.33 -7.03
N THR A 68 7.15 -13.53 -5.89
CA THR A 68 7.96 -12.47 -5.24
C THR A 68 9.03 -11.96 -6.21
N LEU A 69 9.14 -10.66 -6.35
CA LEU A 69 10.19 -10.01 -7.13
C LEU A 69 11.52 -10.10 -6.38
N LEU A 70 12.55 -10.65 -7.02
CA LEU A 70 13.84 -10.98 -6.40
C LEU A 70 15.00 -10.24 -7.06
N THR A 71 15.94 -9.76 -6.27
CA THR A 71 17.15 -9.09 -6.77
C THR A 71 18.12 -10.03 -7.50
N SER A 72 18.02 -11.34 -7.23
CA SER A 72 18.81 -12.38 -7.88
C SER A 72 18.31 -12.80 -9.26
N MET A 73 17.10 -12.34 -9.64
CA MET A 73 16.49 -12.69 -10.93
C MET A 73 16.88 -11.68 -12.02
N ALA A 74 16.94 -12.18 -13.24
CA ALA A 74 17.08 -11.29 -14.40
C ALA A 74 15.88 -10.31 -14.49
N PRO A 75 16.10 -9.08 -15.01
CA PRO A 75 15.04 -8.09 -15.12
C PRO A 75 13.78 -8.61 -15.84
N ASP A 76 13.94 -9.33 -16.94
CA ASP A 76 12.81 -9.87 -17.71
C ASP A 76 11.98 -10.87 -16.88
N GLN A 77 12.63 -11.71 -16.09
CA GLN A 77 11.95 -12.65 -15.21
C GLN A 77 11.14 -11.92 -14.11
N ASN A 78 11.67 -10.85 -13.54
CA ASN A 78 10.93 -10.01 -12.61
C ASN A 78 9.75 -9.31 -13.30
N MET A 79 9.91 -8.88 -14.55
CA MET A 79 8.82 -8.26 -15.31
C MET A 79 7.72 -9.27 -15.62
N ASP A 80 8.05 -10.52 -15.96
CA ASP A 80 7.05 -11.60 -16.17
C ASP A 80 6.24 -11.84 -14.87
N ARG A 81 6.91 -11.88 -13.72
CA ARG A 81 6.23 -11.97 -12.42
C ARG A 81 5.34 -10.76 -12.15
N LEU A 82 5.83 -9.55 -12.41
CA LEU A 82 5.03 -8.32 -12.25
C LEU A 82 3.78 -8.35 -13.15
N TYR A 83 3.91 -8.77 -14.39
CA TYR A 83 2.77 -8.88 -15.30
C TYR A 83 1.76 -9.93 -14.83
N TRP A 84 2.23 -11.06 -14.32
CA TRP A 84 1.35 -12.04 -13.69
C TRP A 84 0.59 -11.44 -12.50
N LEU A 85 1.28 -10.73 -11.59
CA LEU A 85 0.65 -10.06 -10.46
C LEU A 85 -0.40 -9.04 -10.93
N MET A 86 -0.06 -8.22 -11.92
CA MET A 86 -0.95 -7.21 -12.49
C MET A 86 -2.18 -7.79 -13.21
N SER A 87 -2.11 -9.03 -13.66
CA SER A 87 -3.21 -9.71 -14.35
C SER A 87 -4.27 -10.29 -13.41
N ARG A 88 -4.01 -10.32 -12.09
CA ARG A 88 -4.88 -11.01 -11.14
C ARG A 88 -6.21 -10.33 -10.88
N PHE A 89 -6.29 -9.04 -11.04
CA PHE A 89 -7.51 -8.24 -10.99
C PHE A 89 -7.29 -6.87 -11.64
N GLN A 90 -8.37 -6.15 -11.90
CA GLN A 90 -8.35 -4.82 -12.49
C GLN A 90 -8.93 -3.77 -11.53
N GLY A 91 -8.88 -2.48 -11.90
CA GLY A 91 -9.48 -1.39 -11.15
C GLY A 91 -8.63 -0.84 -10.00
N TYR A 92 -7.37 -1.23 -9.91
CA TYR A 92 -6.40 -0.59 -8.99
C TYR A 92 -5.85 0.71 -9.60
N VAL A 93 -5.60 1.67 -8.74
CA VAL A 93 -5.02 2.99 -9.12
C VAL A 93 -3.49 2.98 -9.03
N GLY A 94 -2.91 1.99 -8.40
CA GLY A 94 -1.47 1.90 -8.19
C GLY A 94 -1.03 0.59 -7.56
N ILE A 95 0.27 0.53 -7.29
CA ILE A 95 0.92 -0.61 -6.63
C ILE A 95 1.55 -0.16 -5.31
N VAL A 96 1.57 -1.05 -4.35
CA VAL A 96 2.28 -0.89 -3.07
C VAL A 96 3.18 -2.10 -2.85
N ASN A 97 4.41 -1.90 -2.39
CA ASN A 97 5.27 -3.03 -2.02
C ASN A 97 4.71 -3.77 -0.80
N TYR A 98 4.90 -5.07 -0.80
CA TYR A 98 4.77 -5.93 0.38
C TYR A 98 6.13 -6.47 0.76
N MET A 99 6.59 -6.15 1.96
CA MET A 99 7.99 -6.34 2.36
C MET A 99 8.93 -5.57 1.41
N GLY A 100 9.99 -6.22 0.92
CA GLY A 100 10.82 -5.65 -0.15
C GLY A 100 11.98 -4.80 0.33
N GLY A 101 12.43 -4.94 1.57
CA GLY A 101 13.54 -4.14 2.09
C GLY A 101 14.81 -4.23 1.23
N ARG A 102 15.14 -5.42 0.71
CA ARG A 102 16.26 -5.63 -0.20
C ARG A 102 15.94 -5.14 -1.60
N PHE A 103 14.77 -5.50 -2.13
CA PHE A 103 14.37 -5.16 -3.49
C PHE A 103 14.28 -3.64 -3.70
N THR A 104 13.62 -2.93 -2.78
CA THR A 104 13.44 -1.47 -2.87
C THR A 104 14.73 -0.68 -2.65
N SER A 105 15.74 -1.27 -2.03
CA SER A 105 17.08 -0.69 -1.87
C SER A 105 18.05 -1.01 -3.02
N THR A 106 17.60 -1.76 -4.03
CA THR A 106 18.41 -2.18 -5.18
C THR A 106 17.89 -1.51 -6.45
N GLU A 107 18.57 -0.45 -6.93
CA GLU A 107 18.10 0.36 -8.06
C GLU A 107 17.85 -0.48 -9.32
N GLN A 108 18.78 -1.37 -9.67
CA GLN A 108 18.68 -2.21 -10.87
C GLN A 108 17.44 -3.10 -10.86
N ALA A 109 16.98 -3.53 -9.68
CA ALA A 109 15.78 -4.35 -9.53
C ALA A 109 14.50 -3.49 -9.51
N LEU A 110 14.49 -2.38 -8.77
CA LEU A 110 13.30 -1.57 -8.57
C LEU A 110 12.97 -0.67 -9.78
N ALA A 111 13.97 -0.11 -10.46
CA ALA A 111 13.75 0.87 -11.51
C ALA A 111 12.90 0.34 -12.69
N PRO A 112 13.06 -0.90 -13.19
CA PRO A 112 12.17 -1.45 -14.22
C PRO A 112 10.70 -1.50 -13.78
N VAL A 113 10.45 -1.87 -12.53
CA VAL A 113 9.10 -1.96 -11.94
C VAL A 113 8.43 -0.59 -11.88
N LEU A 114 9.15 0.44 -11.39
CA LEU A 114 8.61 1.79 -11.30
C LEU A 114 8.41 2.44 -12.67
N ARG A 115 9.29 2.16 -13.64
CA ARG A 115 9.10 2.61 -15.03
C ARG A 115 7.85 1.99 -15.66
N GLU A 116 7.59 0.71 -15.41
CA GLU A 116 6.37 0.06 -15.91
C GLU A 116 5.12 0.63 -15.25
N ALA A 117 5.16 0.91 -13.93
CA ALA A 117 4.07 1.60 -13.25
C ALA A 117 3.80 2.99 -13.86
N ALA A 118 4.85 3.78 -14.10
CA ALA A 118 4.74 5.09 -14.74
C ALA A 118 4.14 5.01 -16.15
N LYS A 119 4.60 4.05 -16.96
CA LYS A 119 4.10 3.81 -18.32
C LYS A 119 2.61 3.48 -18.35
N ARG A 120 2.11 2.82 -17.31
CA ARG A 120 0.69 2.45 -17.16
C ARG A 120 -0.16 3.55 -16.51
N GLY A 121 0.42 4.66 -16.11
CA GLY A 121 -0.29 5.73 -15.41
C GLY A 121 -0.70 5.37 -13.98
N LEU A 122 -0.04 4.39 -13.38
CA LEU A 122 -0.26 3.97 -12.00
C LEU A 122 0.50 4.87 -11.03
N ILE A 123 0.09 4.87 -9.76
CA ILE A 123 0.86 5.45 -8.67
C ILE A 123 1.69 4.36 -7.96
N TYR A 124 2.80 4.74 -7.35
CA TYR A 124 3.56 3.84 -6.49
C TYR A 124 3.50 4.31 -5.04
N ILE A 125 3.14 3.41 -4.17
CA ILE A 125 3.12 3.63 -2.72
C ILE A 125 4.24 2.81 -2.09
N ASP A 126 5.14 3.48 -1.38
CA ASP A 126 6.13 2.83 -0.51
C ASP A 126 5.48 2.59 0.86
N ASP A 127 5.51 1.35 1.34
CA ASP A 127 4.90 0.99 2.62
C ASP A 127 5.61 1.58 3.85
N GLY A 128 6.75 2.23 3.64
CA GLY A 128 7.52 2.87 4.70
C GLY A 128 8.36 1.93 5.57
N SER A 129 8.31 0.62 5.31
CA SER A 129 9.02 -0.37 6.13
C SER A 129 10.54 -0.32 5.99
N SER A 130 11.06 0.17 4.85
CA SER A 130 12.50 0.27 4.61
C SER A 130 12.99 1.72 4.58
N PRO A 131 13.91 2.11 5.49
CA PRO A 131 14.55 3.42 5.43
C PRO A 131 15.54 3.57 4.25
N ARG A 132 15.91 2.45 3.61
CA ARG A 132 16.88 2.41 2.49
C ARG A 132 16.20 2.38 1.13
N SER A 133 14.87 2.54 1.07
CA SER A 133 14.13 2.50 -0.20
C SER A 133 14.60 3.61 -1.14
N LEU A 134 14.90 3.24 -2.38
CA LEU A 134 15.25 4.14 -3.49
C LEU A 134 14.01 4.59 -4.27
N ALA A 135 12.82 4.14 -3.86
CA ALA A 135 11.57 4.46 -4.55
C ALA A 135 11.33 5.96 -4.75
N PRO A 136 11.57 6.85 -3.77
CA PRO A 136 11.38 8.29 -3.98
C PRO A 136 12.22 8.86 -5.11
N GLN A 137 13.49 8.45 -5.17
CA GLN A 137 14.45 8.94 -6.19
C GLN A 137 14.08 8.43 -7.58
N ILE A 138 13.78 7.13 -7.68
CA ILE A 138 13.42 6.50 -8.96
C ILE A 138 12.07 7.00 -9.46
N ALA A 139 11.09 7.18 -8.59
CA ALA A 139 9.79 7.74 -8.93
C ALA A 139 9.96 9.17 -9.45
N GLY A 140 10.76 10.00 -8.78
CA GLY A 140 11.10 11.35 -9.22
C GLY A 140 11.70 11.40 -10.63
N ALA A 141 12.69 10.54 -10.90
CA ALA A 141 13.36 10.47 -12.20
C ALA A 141 12.43 10.00 -13.35
N ASN A 142 11.32 9.31 -13.03
CA ASN A 142 10.38 8.78 -14.03
C ASN A 142 9.02 9.50 -14.05
N ASN A 143 8.88 10.64 -13.39
CA ASN A 143 7.61 11.38 -13.24
C ASN A 143 6.45 10.48 -12.75
N LEU A 144 6.76 9.45 -11.96
CA LEU A 144 5.79 8.55 -11.39
C LEU A 144 5.14 9.20 -10.17
N PRO A 145 3.79 9.31 -10.10
CA PRO A 145 3.12 9.74 -8.88
C PRO A 145 3.47 8.81 -7.72
N PHE A 146 3.93 9.38 -6.63
CA PHE A 146 4.54 8.66 -5.52
C PHE A 146 4.00 9.14 -4.17
N ALA A 147 3.85 8.21 -3.25
CA ALA A 147 3.66 8.51 -1.84
C ALA A 147 4.38 7.47 -0.97
N LYS A 148 4.73 7.86 0.24
CA LYS A 148 5.33 6.96 1.23
C LYS A 148 4.50 6.96 2.50
N ALA A 149 4.21 5.77 3.03
CA ALA A 149 3.61 5.65 4.36
C ALA A 149 4.61 6.10 5.42
N GLU A 150 4.17 7.00 6.30
CA GLU A 150 5.01 7.60 7.32
C GLU A 150 4.81 6.95 8.69
N ILE A 151 3.62 6.40 8.93
CA ILE A 151 3.25 5.80 10.22
C ILE A 151 2.62 4.42 9.99
N ILE A 152 3.28 3.39 10.51
CA ILE A 152 2.70 2.05 10.62
C ILE A 152 1.81 2.06 11.88
N LEU A 153 0.52 1.84 11.68
CA LEU A 153 -0.48 2.01 12.75
C LEU A 153 -0.52 0.80 13.69
N ASP A 154 -0.22 -0.38 13.19
CA ASP A 154 -0.37 -1.66 13.88
C ASP A 154 0.95 -2.45 13.99
N SER A 155 2.07 -1.75 14.10
CA SER A 155 3.38 -2.38 14.38
C SER A 155 3.35 -3.25 15.65
N VAL A 156 2.49 -2.90 16.60
CA VAL A 156 2.07 -3.77 17.70
C VAL A 156 0.54 -3.96 17.58
N PRO A 157 0.05 -5.19 17.38
CA PRO A 157 -1.36 -5.46 17.07
C PRO A 157 -2.24 -5.42 18.32
N SER A 158 -2.27 -4.31 19.03
CA SER A 158 -3.14 -4.07 20.19
C SER A 158 -3.91 -2.76 20.03
N ALA A 159 -5.13 -2.72 20.53
CA ALA A 159 -6.00 -1.54 20.43
C ALA A 159 -5.33 -0.27 20.93
N SER A 160 -4.68 -0.33 22.11
CA SER A 160 -4.02 0.84 22.71
C SER A 160 -2.85 1.37 21.88
N HIS A 161 -2.05 0.48 21.25
CA HIS A 161 -0.95 0.90 20.38
C HIS A 161 -1.45 1.48 19.08
N ILE A 162 -2.51 0.91 18.49
CA ILE A 162 -3.15 1.45 17.29
C ILE A 162 -3.73 2.83 17.58
N ASP A 163 -4.42 3.02 18.71
CA ASP A 163 -4.95 4.32 19.11
C ASP A 163 -3.83 5.36 19.31
N ALA A 164 -2.74 4.99 19.94
CA ALA A 164 -1.57 5.85 20.08
C ALA A 164 -0.93 6.21 18.73
N ALA A 165 -0.89 5.26 17.79
CA ALA A 165 -0.40 5.50 16.45
C ALA A 165 -1.33 6.43 15.65
N LEU A 166 -2.64 6.29 15.78
CA LEU A 166 -3.64 7.19 15.19
C LEU A 166 -3.52 8.62 15.76
N ALA A 167 -3.27 8.76 17.07
CA ALA A 167 -3.00 10.07 17.67
C ALA A 167 -1.72 10.72 17.10
N ARG A 168 -0.64 9.93 16.89
CA ARG A 168 0.57 10.42 16.21
C ARG A 168 0.30 10.81 14.76
N LEU A 169 -0.57 10.07 14.05
CA LEU A 169 -1.00 10.40 12.69
C LEU A 169 -1.67 11.77 12.66
N GLU A 170 -2.59 12.05 13.59
CA GLU A 170 -3.24 13.37 13.69
C GLU A 170 -2.24 14.48 13.99
N ALA A 171 -1.30 14.26 14.91
CA ALA A 171 -0.29 15.25 15.24
C ALA A 171 0.58 15.59 14.02
N ALA A 172 1.04 14.57 13.27
CA ALA A 172 1.80 14.75 12.05
C ALA A 172 0.99 15.48 10.95
N ALA A 173 -0.30 15.17 10.82
CA ALA A 173 -1.18 15.85 9.87
C ALA A 173 -1.34 17.34 10.19
N ARG A 174 -1.46 17.71 11.48
CA ARG A 174 -1.51 19.13 11.91
C ARG A 174 -0.22 19.87 11.61
N GLU A 175 0.91 19.22 11.79
CA GLU A 175 2.22 19.82 11.57
C GLU A 175 2.54 20.00 10.08
N ARG A 176 2.21 19.01 9.24
CA ARG A 176 2.69 18.91 7.85
C ARG A 176 1.59 19.15 6.80
N GLY A 177 0.34 19.28 7.22
CA GLY A 177 -0.83 19.43 6.35
C GLY A 177 -1.37 18.11 5.81
N SER A 178 -0.54 17.09 5.62
CA SER A 178 -0.95 15.75 5.21
C SER A 178 -0.01 14.68 5.76
N VAL A 179 -0.50 13.46 5.92
CA VAL A 179 0.29 12.30 6.37
C VAL A 179 -0.38 11.01 5.93
N ILE A 180 0.41 9.97 5.71
CA ILE A 180 -0.09 8.66 5.29
C ILE A 180 0.19 7.63 6.37
N GLY A 181 -0.89 7.04 6.88
CA GLY A 181 -0.85 5.88 7.76
C GLY A 181 -1.08 4.59 6.97
N ILE A 182 -0.41 3.52 7.39
CA ILE A 182 -0.59 2.18 6.83
C ILE A 182 -0.85 1.17 7.95
N ALA A 183 -1.71 0.19 7.69
CA ALA A 183 -2.02 -0.91 8.60
C ALA A 183 -2.31 -2.19 7.83
N SER A 184 -2.25 -3.32 8.52
CA SER A 184 -2.68 -4.63 8.01
C SER A 184 -4.18 -4.87 8.22
N ALA A 185 -4.78 -5.75 7.43
CA ALA A 185 -6.19 -6.17 7.56
C ALA A 185 -6.39 -7.14 8.72
N ALA A 186 -6.03 -6.71 9.93
CA ALA A 186 -6.30 -7.42 11.17
C ALA A 186 -7.59 -6.89 11.82
N PRO A 187 -8.35 -7.71 12.55
CA PRO A 187 -9.60 -7.29 13.20
C PRO A 187 -9.45 -6.03 14.06
N ALA A 188 -8.42 -5.98 14.89
CA ALA A 188 -8.17 -4.82 15.75
C ALA A 188 -7.86 -3.56 14.93
N SER A 189 -7.07 -3.67 13.85
CA SER A 189 -6.75 -2.54 12.97
C SER A 189 -8.00 -2.02 12.27
N ILE A 190 -8.83 -2.91 11.71
CA ILE A 190 -10.07 -2.52 11.03
C ILE A 190 -11.02 -1.81 12.02
N GLU A 191 -11.24 -2.40 13.19
CA GLU A 191 -12.13 -1.83 14.21
C GLU A 191 -11.67 -0.44 14.69
N ARG A 192 -10.38 -0.32 15.06
CA ARG A 192 -9.86 0.94 15.61
C ARG A 192 -9.82 2.05 14.55
N ILE A 193 -9.42 1.72 13.32
CA ILE A 193 -9.43 2.69 12.21
C ILE A 193 -10.86 3.11 11.87
N ALA A 194 -11.82 2.17 11.82
CA ALA A 194 -13.23 2.50 11.57
C ALA A 194 -13.81 3.42 12.64
N PHE A 195 -13.52 3.13 13.92
CA PHE A 195 -13.95 3.98 15.04
C PHE A 195 -13.33 5.38 14.97
N TRP A 196 -12.03 5.46 14.75
CA TRP A 196 -11.29 6.71 14.65
C TRP A 196 -11.78 7.57 13.46
N ALA A 197 -12.00 6.95 12.30
CA ALA A 197 -12.39 7.62 11.07
C ALA A 197 -13.75 8.32 11.17
N ARG A 198 -14.72 7.72 11.89
CA ARG A 198 -16.07 8.30 12.09
C ARG A 198 -16.05 9.67 12.80
N ALA A 199 -15.04 9.91 13.60
CA ALA A 199 -14.93 11.14 14.36
C ALA A 199 -13.79 12.07 13.88
N ALA A 200 -13.10 11.70 12.79
CA ALA A 200 -11.95 12.44 12.29
C ALA A 200 -12.33 13.88 11.86
N GLU A 201 -13.44 14.04 11.15
CA GLU A 201 -13.92 15.36 10.70
C GLU A 201 -14.25 16.29 11.86
N ASN A 202 -14.86 15.76 12.93
CA ASN A 202 -15.15 16.55 14.15
C ASN A 202 -13.89 17.04 14.85
N ARG A 203 -12.74 16.42 14.59
CA ARG A 203 -11.43 16.84 15.10
C ARG A 203 -10.63 17.69 14.11
N GLY A 204 -11.25 18.02 12.96
CA GLY A 204 -10.66 18.89 11.93
C GLY A 204 -9.77 18.17 10.92
N PHE A 205 -9.94 16.84 10.75
CA PHE A 205 -9.22 16.06 9.77
C PHE A 205 -10.13 15.59 8.65
N VAL A 206 -9.64 15.65 7.42
CA VAL A 206 -10.31 15.10 6.23
C VAL A 206 -9.56 13.88 5.76
N LEU A 207 -10.26 12.74 5.70
CA LEU A 207 -9.75 11.54 5.08
C LEU A 207 -9.87 11.67 3.56
N VAL A 208 -8.79 11.37 2.85
CA VAL A 208 -8.77 11.41 1.39
C VAL A 208 -8.19 10.12 0.84
N PRO A 209 -8.57 9.71 -0.38
CA PRO A 209 -7.98 8.55 -1.03
C PRO A 209 -6.50 8.82 -1.36
N ILE A 210 -5.72 7.75 -1.52
CA ILE A 210 -4.27 7.85 -1.67
C ILE A 210 -3.85 8.66 -2.90
N SER A 211 -4.63 8.64 -3.98
CA SER A 211 -4.35 9.41 -5.18
C SER A 211 -4.37 10.93 -4.94
N ALA A 212 -5.11 11.40 -3.93
CA ALA A 212 -5.19 12.82 -3.59
C ALA A 212 -3.90 13.35 -2.94
N VAL A 213 -3.09 12.46 -2.36
CA VAL A 213 -1.83 12.82 -1.67
C VAL A 213 -0.57 12.29 -2.37
N ALA A 214 -0.74 11.42 -3.37
CA ALA A 214 0.37 10.98 -4.21
C ALA A 214 0.82 12.13 -5.13
N ASN A 215 1.99 12.70 -4.82
CA ASN A 215 2.51 13.83 -5.57
C ASN A 215 3.18 13.38 -6.86
N LYS A 216 2.86 14.03 -7.98
CA LYS A 216 3.77 14.02 -9.13
C LYS A 216 4.99 14.87 -8.77
N PRO A 217 6.22 14.36 -9.00
CA PRO A 217 7.39 15.22 -8.88
C PRO A 217 7.18 16.44 -9.79
N LYS A 218 7.49 17.64 -9.29
CA LYS A 218 7.45 18.84 -10.12
C LYS A 218 8.46 18.63 -11.24
N SER A 219 8.00 18.64 -12.49
CA SER A 219 8.89 18.77 -13.64
C SER A 219 9.67 20.09 -13.48
N SER A 220 10.95 19.98 -13.19
CA SER A 220 11.89 21.10 -13.25
C SER A 220 12.06 21.61 -14.68
#